data_54028fcc591c48ea2c91f3d75c2850ff
#
_entry.id   54028fcc591c48ea2c91f3d75c2850ff
#
_cell.length_a   1.000
_cell.length_b   1.000
_cell.length_c   1.000
_cell.angle_alpha   90.00
_cell.angle_beta   90.00
_cell.angle_gamma   90.00
#
_symmetry.space_group_name_H-M   'P 1'
#
loop_
_entity.id
_entity.type
_entity.pdbx_description
1 polymer ?
#
loop_
_entity_poly.entity_id
_entity_poly.type
_entity_poly.pdbx_seq_one_letter_code
_entity_poly.pdbx_strand_id
1 'polypeptide(L)'
;GPSAEEVMEGKEAPQDQGFLEEWLARCQEIIDKYQPDILWFDNGINSRSLDPLKLRLAAYYYNRAAQWDKPVSLSTKHDAYLYGTITDYERQGRAPKDITSHYWQVDEPIGNKFGYIEGLQIQSSSQIISKLVENISRNGNLCLNISPKADGTIPENQQEVLRQIGHWMKINGEAVYGTHAWMVYGEGPT
;
A
#
# COMPACT_ATOMS: atom_id res chain seq x y z
N GLY A 1 4.66 25.26 13.93
CA GLY A 1 4.17 23.90 14.06
C GLY A 1 5.18 23.06 14.84
N PRO A 2 4.79 21.89 15.38
CA PRO A 2 5.70 21.01 16.08
C PRO A 2 6.83 20.57 15.14
N SER A 3 8.00 20.28 15.72
CA SER A 3 9.12 19.67 15.01
C SER A 3 8.76 18.25 14.54
N ALA A 4 9.49 17.71 13.57
CA ALA A 4 9.32 16.33 13.13
C ALA A 4 9.42 15.32 14.29
N GLU A 5 10.27 15.62 15.27
CA GLU A 5 10.48 14.82 16.48
C GLU A 5 9.25 14.83 17.40
N GLU A 6 8.62 15.99 17.58
CA GLU A 6 7.37 16.12 18.37
C GLU A 6 6.18 15.44 17.71
N VAL A 7 6.11 15.43 16.36
CA VAL A 7 5.09 14.69 15.61
C VAL A 7 5.29 13.17 15.78
N MET A 8 6.53 12.71 15.76
CA MET A 8 6.85 11.29 16.01
C MET A 8 6.57 10.87 17.46
N GLU A 9 6.62 11.80 18.42
CA GLU A 9 6.22 11.59 19.82
C GLU A 9 4.71 11.67 20.05
N GLY A 10 3.89 11.84 19.00
CA GLY A 10 2.43 11.91 19.09
C GLY A 10 1.89 13.26 19.54
N LYS A 11 2.71 14.31 19.56
CA LYS A 11 2.23 15.68 19.76
C LYS A 11 1.58 16.19 18.48
N GLU A 12 0.26 16.22 18.47
CA GLU A 12 -0.49 16.76 17.35
C GLU A 12 -0.34 18.27 17.24
N ALA A 13 0.09 18.75 16.08
CA ALA A 13 -0.16 20.14 15.73
C ALA A 13 -1.66 20.34 15.57
N PRO A 14 -2.28 21.35 16.17
CA PRO A 14 -3.63 21.75 15.80
C PRO A 14 -3.63 22.08 14.31
N GLN A 15 -4.38 21.28 13.54
CA GLN A 15 -4.55 21.49 12.11
C GLN A 15 -5.49 22.68 11.92
N ASP A 16 -5.09 23.60 11.05
CA ASP A 16 -5.97 24.69 10.63
C ASP A 16 -7.20 24.15 9.90
N GLN A 17 -8.40 24.65 10.20
CA GLN A 17 -9.65 24.22 9.58
C GLN A 17 -9.60 24.37 8.05
N GLY A 18 -8.97 25.43 7.54
CA GLY A 18 -8.77 25.63 6.11
C GLY A 18 -7.95 24.50 5.47
N PHE A 19 -6.86 24.07 6.12
CA PHE A 19 -6.06 22.94 5.67
C PHE A 19 -6.88 21.63 5.65
N LEU A 20 -7.66 21.39 6.69
CA LEU A 20 -8.48 20.16 6.80
C LEU A 20 -9.51 20.07 5.68
N GLU A 21 -10.23 21.15 5.40
CA GLU A 21 -11.21 21.19 4.30
C GLU A 21 -10.54 21.12 2.93
N GLU A 22 -9.38 21.73 2.75
CA GLU A 22 -8.59 21.63 1.51
C GLU A 22 -8.11 20.20 1.28
N TRP A 23 -7.62 19.50 2.33
CA TRP A 23 -7.22 18.10 2.24
C TRP A 23 -8.39 17.23 1.75
N LEU A 24 -9.57 17.40 2.34
CA LEU A 24 -10.76 16.66 1.94
C LEU A 24 -11.14 16.96 0.47
N ALA A 25 -11.14 18.23 0.08
CA ALA A 25 -11.48 18.63 -1.27
C ALA A 25 -10.52 18.06 -2.33
N ARG A 26 -9.21 18.03 -2.05
CA ARG A 26 -8.21 17.40 -2.92
C ARG A 26 -8.42 15.89 -3.06
N CYS A 27 -8.74 15.20 -1.97
CA CYS A 27 -9.06 13.79 -2.03
C CYS A 27 -10.32 13.52 -2.85
N GLN A 28 -11.38 14.32 -2.69
CA GLN A 28 -12.61 14.23 -3.47
C GLN A 28 -12.37 14.49 -4.96
N GLU A 29 -11.53 15.47 -5.31
CA GLU A 29 -11.14 15.73 -6.70
C GLU A 29 -10.48 14.52 -7.35
N ILE A 30 -9.53 13.87 -6.64
CA ILE A 30 -8.86 12.66 -7.13
C ILE A 30 -9.89 11.53 -7.34
N ILE A 31 -10.77 11.32 -6.38
CA ILE A 31 -11.83 10.30 -6.44
C ILE A 31 -12.70 10.51 -7.66
N ASP A 32 -13.21 11.72 -7.85
CA ASP A 32 -14.14 12.02 -8.95
C ASP A 32 -13.46 11.97 -10.32
N LYS A 33 -12.23 12.45 -10.40
CA LYS A 33 -11.52 12.60 -11.67
C LYS A 33 -10.95 11.30 -12.20
N TYR A 34 -10.46 10.43 -11.30
CA TYR A 34 -9.72 9.23 -11.67
C TYR A 34 -10.42 7.92 -11.30
N GLN A 35 -11.44 7.96 -10.48
CA GLN A 35 -12.20 6.78 -10.04
C GLN A 35 -11.29 5.61 -9.63
N PRO A 36 -10.35 5.83 -8.68
CA PRO A 36 -9.37 4.80 -8.34
C PRO A 36 -10.04 3.55 -7.76
N ASP A 37 -9.42 2.38 -7.98
CA ASP A 37 -9.83 1.11 -7.35
C ASP A 37 -9.37 1.05 -5.91
N ILE A 38 -8.19 1.61 -5.63
CA ILE A 38 -7.62 1.71 -4.29
C ILE A 38 -7.21 3.16 -4.04
N LEU A 39 -7.69 3.73 -2.96
CA LEU A 39 -7.21 5.00 -2.44
C LEU A 39 -6.29 4.72 -1.26
N TRP A 40 -5.00 4.90 -1.48
CA TRP A 40 -3.97 4.58 -0.50
C TRP A 40 -3.40 5.84 0.15
N PHE A 41 -3.24 5.77 1.47
CA PHE A 41 -2.64 6.83 2.26
C PHE A 41 -1.38 6.33 2.99
N ASP A 42 -0.30 7.05 2.82
CA ASP A 42 0.92 6.88 3.56
C ASP A 42 0.80 7.48 4.98
N ASN A 43 1.88 7.89 5.57
CA ASN A 43 1.93 8.48 6.90
C ASN A 43 1.18 9.83 6.98
N GLY A 44 0.82 10.23 8.21
CA GLY A 44 0.32 11.56 8.53
C GLY A 44 -1.21 11.69 8.65
N ILE A 45 -2.00 10.74 8.15
CA ILE A 45 -3.46 10.80 8.30
C ILE A 45 -3.99 10.15 9.58
N ASN A 46 -3.12 9.61 10.41
CA ASN A 46 -3.47 9.07 11.73
C ASN A 46 -3.72 10.16 12.79
N SER A 47 -3.54 11.44 12.46
CA SER A 47 -3.87 12.57 13.33
C SER A 47 -5.36 12.57 13.69
N ARG A 48 -5.68 12.77 14.97
CA ARG A 48 -7.07 12.82 15.48
C ARG A 48 -7.86 14.00 14.94
N SER A 49 -7.20 15.09 14.59
CA SER A 49 -7.84 16.26 13.97
C SER A 49 -8.49 15.92 12.61
N LEU A 50 -8.00 14.87 11.94
CA LEU A 50 -8.55 14.36 10.67
C LEU A 50 -9.71 13.39 10.86
N ASP A 51 -9.99 12.86 12.06
CA ASP A 51 -10.98 11.80 12.27
C ASP A 51 -12.36 12.11 11.68
N PRO A 52 -12.96 13.32 11.90
CA PRO A 52 -14.26 13.65 11.31
C PRO A 52 -14.22 13.68 9.77
N LEU A 53 -13.10 14.12 9.19
CA LEU A 53 -12.90 14.23 7.74
C LEU A 53 -12.60 12.88 7.10
N LYS A 54 -11.88 12.00 7.80
CA LYS A 54 -11.66 10.62 7.36
C LYS A 54 -12.96 9.86 7.18
N LEU A 55 -13.92 10.00 8.11
CA LEU A 55 -15.24 9.40 7.98
C LEU A 55 -16.04 9.99 6.81
N ARG A 56 -15.99 11.32 6.63
CA ARG A 56 -16.62 12.00 5.49
C ARG A 56 -16.01 11.53 4.16
N LEU A 57 -14.70 11.40 4.10
CA LEU A 57 -13.99 10.93 2.91
C LEU A 57 -14.34 9.47 2.57
N ALA A 58 -14.32 8.58 3.58
CA ALA A 58 -14.69 7.19 3.37
C ALA A 58 -16.14 7.07 2.86
N ALA A 59 -17.08 7.75 3.50
CA ALA A 59 -18.48 7.78 3.04
C ALA A 59 -18.59 8.32 1.62
N TYR A 60 -17.88 9.41 1.31
CA TYR A 60 -17.87 9.98 -0.03
C TYR A 60 -17.36 8.96 -1.06
N TYR A 61 -16.21 8.36 -0.82
CA TYR A 61 -15.57 7.43 -1.76
C TYR A 61 -16.43 6.19 -2.03
N TYR A 62 -16.95 5.54 -0.99
CA TYR A 62 -17.82 4.37 -1.17
C TYR A 62 -19.15 4.70 -1.82
N ASN A 63 -19.75 5.86 -1.54
CA ASN A 63 -20.95 6.31 -2.23
C ASN A 63 -20.72 6.60 -3.72
N ARG A 64 -19.56 7.18 -4.07
CA ARG A 64 -19.18 7.36 -5.48
C ARG A 64 -18.93 6.02 -6.16
N ALA A 65 -18.26 5.10 -5.50
CA ALA A 65 -18.01 3.75 -6.01
C ALA A 65 -19.33 3.00 -6.30
N ALA A 66 -20.33 3.12 -5.43
CA ALA A 66 -21.66 2.56 -5.66
C ALA A 66 -22.36 3.18 -6.89
N GLN A 67 -22.15 4.49 -7.15
CA GLN A 67 -22.68 5.13 -8.37
C GLN A 67 -21.98 4.65 -9.64
N TRP A 68 -20.73 4.25 -9.55
CA TRP A 68 -19.94 3.71 -10.68
C TRP A 68 -20.15 2.20 -10.88
N ASP A 69 -20.88 1.55 -10.00
CA ASP A 69 -20.97 0.08 -9.93
C ASP A 69 -19.58 -0.59 -9.88
N LYS A 70 -18.72 -0.06 -9.04
CA LYS A 70 -17.29 -0.43 -8.97
C LYS A 70 -16.89 -0.76 -7.54
N PRO A 71 -16.31 -1.95 -7.29
CA PRO A 71 -15.72 -2.24 -5.99
C PRO A 71 -14.44 -1.40 -5.79
N VAL A 72 -14.31 -0.81 -4.62
CA VAL A 72 -13.14 0.01 -4.25
C VAL A 72 -12.70 -0.29 -2.83
N SER A 73 -11.46 0.08 -2.50
CA SER A 73 -10.91 -0.08 -1.16
C SER A 73 -10.09 1.14 -0.73
N LEU A 74 -10.14 1.42 0.57
CA LEU A 74 -9.18 2.29 1.24
C LEU A 74 -8.01 1.44 1.76
N SER A 75 -6.79 1.93 1.60
CA SER A 75 -5.58 1.33 2.16
C SER A 75 -4.79 2.37 2.94
N THR A 76 -4.36 2.05 4.14
CA THR A 76 -3.67 3.00 5.01
C THR A 76 -2.55 2.33 5.80
N LYS A 77 -1.50 3.10 6.07
CA LYS A 77 -0.50 2.74 7.07
C LYS A 77 -1.02 3.02 8.46
N HIS A 78 -0.54 2.26 9.43
CA HIS A 78 -0.94 2.35 10.81
C HIS A 78 -2.47 2.19 10.99
N ASP A 79 -3.00 2.48 12.14
CA ASP A 79 -4.43 2.39 12.45
C ASP A 79 -5.20 3.68 12.08
N ALA A 80 -4.89 4.27 10.92
CA ALA A 80 -5.49 5.54 10.51
C ALA A 80 -7.00 5.42 10.23
N TYR A 81 -7.44 4.24 9.73
CA TYR A 81 -8.85 3.82 9.67
C TYR A 81 -8.97 2.47 10.37
N LEU A 82 -9.95 2.32 11.26
CA LEU A 82 -10.01 1.17 12.18
C LEU A 82 -10.63 -0.09 11.59
N TYR A 83 -11.63 -0.01 10.70
CA TYR A 83 -12.32 -1.20 10.16
C TYR A 83 -12.70 -1.02 8.70
N GLY A 84 -12.68 -2.12 7.96
CA GLY A 84 -13.11 -2.13 6.56
C GLY A 84 -12.09 -1.52 5.58
N THR A 85 -10.85 -1.35 6.01
CA THR A 85 -9.74 -0.89 5.18
C THR A 85 -8.64 -1.93 5.08
N ILE A 86 -7.79 -1.81 4.05
CA ILE A 86 -6.59 -2.62 3.90
C ILE A 86 -5.48 -1.98 4.73
N THR A 87 -4.95 -2.72 5.70
CA THR A 87 -3.76 -2.27 6.46
C THR A 87 -2.52 -2.47 5.59
N ASP A 88 -1.75 -1.42 5.41
CA ASP A 88 -0.47 -1.44 4.71
C ASP A 88 0.68 -1.50 5.72
N TYR A 89 1.51 -2.53 5.61
CA TYR A 89 2.70 -2.73 6.42
C TYR A 89 3.93 -2.32 5.63
N GLU A 90 4.70 -1.38 6.15
CA GLU A 90 5.95 -0.97 5.52
C GLU A 90 7.02 -2.05 5.64
N ARG A 91 7.47 -2.56 4.49
CA ARG A 91 8.46 -3.63 4.32
C ARG A 91 8.03 -4.99 4.87
N GLN A 92 8.51 -6.02 4.18
CA GLN A 92 8.19 -7.42 4.48
C GLN A 92 8.43 -7.83 5.94
N GLY A 93 9.41 -7.26 6.61
CA GLY A 93 9.70 -7.59 8.00
C GLY A 93 8.61 -7.20 9.01
N ARG A 94 7.60 -6.40 8.59
CA ARG A 94 6.44 -6.02 9.40
C ARG A 94 5.15 -6.77 9.02
N ALA A 95 5.19 -7.59 7.97
CA ALA A 95 4.06 -8.39 7.52
C ALA A 95 3.56 -9.35 8.63
N PRO A 96 2.25 -9.66 8.67
CA PRO A 96 1.71 -10.70 9.53
C PRO A 96 2.42 -12.02 9.31
N LYS A 97 2.69 -12.75 10.41
CA LYS A 97 3.39 -14.05 10.37
C LYS A 97 2.46 -15.22 10.13
N ASP A 98 1.16 -15.02 10.35
CA ASP A 98 0.12 -16.03 10.19
C ASP A 98 -0.99 -15.55 9.26
N ILE A 99 -1.89 -16.45 8.89
CA ILE A 99 -3.08 -16.11 8.11
C ILE A 99 -3.96 -15.16 8.92
N THR A 100 -4.32 -14.04 8.30
CA THR A 100 -5.24 -13.05 8.89
C THR A 100 -6.66 -13.24 8.36
N SER A 101 -7.65 -12.85 9.14
CA SER A 101 -9.06 -12.86 8.73
C SER A 101 -9.44 -11.68 7.83
N HIS A 102 -8.54 -10.72 7.64
CA HIS A 102 -8.73 -9.52 6.81
C HIS A 102 -7.59 -9.39 5.81
N TYR A 103 -7.84 -8.70 4.72
CA TYR A 103 -6.82 -8.41 3.71
C TYR A 103 -5.87 -7.31 4.19
N TRP A 104 -4.63 -7.43 3.80
CA TRP A 104 -3.56 -6.49 4.09
C TRP A 104 -2.61 -6.37 2.91
N GLN A 105 -1.72 -5.40 2.96
CA GLN A 105 -0.71 -5.16 1.94
C GLN A 105 0.64 -4.90 2.59
N VAL A 106 1.71 -5.19 1.86
CA VAL A 106 3.05 -4.69 2.16
C VAL A 106 3.50 -3.80 1.01
N ASP A 107 3.95 -2.60 1.32
CA ASP A 107 4.75 -1.82 0.38
C ASP A 107 6.24 -2.17 0.56
N GLU A 108 6.83 -2.69 -0.48
CA GLU A 108 8.21 -3.18 -0.48
C GLU A 108 9.00 -2.54 -1.63
N PRO A 109 10.18 -1.95 -1.40
CA PRO A 109 10.99 -1.44 -2.49
C PRO A 109 11.66 -2.58 -3.27
N ILE A 110 11.80 -2.40 -4.58
CA ILE A 110 12.56 -3.33 -5.44
C ILE A 110 14.03 -3.43 -5.03
N GLY A 111 14.55 -2.42 -4.35
CA GLY A 111 15.91 -2.37 -3.83
C GLY A 111 15.99 -2.14 -2.33
N ASN A 112 17.16 -1.82 -1.84
CA ASN A 112 17.38 -1.54 -0.42
C ASN A 112 16.86 -0.15 0.03
N LYS A 113 16.38 0.70 -0.91
CA LYS A 113 15.77 2.02 -0.68
C LYS A 113 14.52 2.19 -1.55
N PHE A 114 13.58 3.04 -1.12
CA PHE A 114 12.37 3.37 -1.90
C PHE A 114 12.66 4.29 -3.09
N GLY A 115 13.53 5.29 -2.91
CA GLY A 115 13.93 6.22 -3.97
C GLY A 115 15.14 5.76 -4.76
N TYR A 116 15.33 6.33 -5.96
CA TYR A 116 16.52 6.10 -6.77
C TYR A 116 17.76 6.72 -6.13
N ILE A 117 18.79 5.92 -6.03
CA ILE A 117 20.16 6.35 -5.74
C ILE A 117 21.10 5.62 -6.70
N GLU A 118 22.23 6.24 -7.03
CA GLU A 118 23.26 5.57 -7.80
C GLU A 118 23.83 4.38 -7.00
N GLY A 119 23.99 3.23 -7.65
CA GLY A 119 24.43 2.01 -6.98
C GLY A 119 23.36 1.31 -6.14
N LEU A 120 22.06 1.64 -6.33
CA LEU A 120 20.95 0.97 -5.65
C LEU A 120 21.06 -0.56 -5.77
N GLN A 121 21.10 -1.23 -4.63
CA GLN A 121 21.12 -2.70 -4.59
C GLN A 121 19.72 -3.25 -4.86
N ILE A 122 19.55 -3.96 -5.96
CA ILE A 122 18.27 -4.50 -6.42
C ILE A 122 18.11 -5.95 -5.97
N GLN A 123 16.92 -6.29 -5.47
CA GLN A 123 16.54 -7.65 -5.13
C GLN A 123 16.39 -8.50 -6.41
N SER A 124 16.69 -9.79 -6.32
CA SER A 124 16.43 -10.71 -7.43
C SER A 124 14.92 -10.94 -7.62
N SER A 125 14.52 -11.33 -8.82
CA SER A 125 13.13 -11.70 -9.11
C SER A 125 12.62 -12.83 -8.21
N SER A 126 13.47 -13.82 -7.89
CA SER A 126 13.14 -14.91 -6.97
C SER A 126 12.86 -14.44 -5.55
N GLN A 127 13.63 -13.49 -5.03
CA GLN A 127 13.38 -12.89 -3.71
C GLN A 127 12.03 -12.17 -3.66
N ILE A 128 11.70 -11.42 -4.71
CA ILE A 128 10.43 -10.67 -4.78
C ILE A 128 9.25 -11.64 -4.95
N ILE A 129 9.39 -12.66 -5.80
CA ILE A 129 8.36 -13.69 -5.99
C ILE A 129 8.11 -14.45 -4.68
N SER A 130 9.16 -14.79 -3.94
CA SER A 130 9.00 -15.44 -2.62
C SER A 130 8.19 -14.58 -1.66
N LYS A 131 8.44 -13.26 -1.58
CA LYS A 131 7.65 -12.33 -0.78
C LYS A 131 6.20 -12.25 -1.24
N LEU A 132 5.96 -12.21 -2.56
CA LEU A 132 4.61 -12.20 -3.13
C LEU A 132 3.84 -13.46 -2.71
N VAL A 133 4.42 -14.63 -2.88
CA VAL A 133 3.81 -15.92 -2.50
C VAL A 133 3.57 -16.00 -0.99
N GLU A 134 4.55 -15.59 -0.20
CA GLU A 134 4.43 -15.52 1.27
C GLU A 134 3.27 -14.63 1.73
N ASN A 135 3.11 -13.45 1.10
CA ASN A 135 2.02 -12.54 1.44
C ASN A 135 0.65 -13.12 1.05
N ILE A 136 0.51 -13.61 -0.18
CA ILE A 136 -0.74 -14.17 -0.68
C ILE A 136 -1.20 -15.37 0.15
N SER A 137 -0.27 -16.25 0.55
CA SER A 137 -0.58 -17.41 1.38
C SER A 137 -1.15 -17.03 2.77
N ARG A 138 -1.04 -15.77 3.18
CA ARG A 138 -1.52 -15.22 4.46
C ARG A 138 -2.63 -14.18 4.31
N ASN A 139 -3.31 -14.10 3.17
CA ASN A 139 -4.31 -13.07 2.79
C ASN A 139 -3.74 -11.67 2.57
N GLY A 140 -2.46 -11.55 2.25
CA GLY A 140 -1.79 -10.30 1.96
C GLY A 140 -1.54 -10.05 0.48
N ASN A 141 -1.22 -8.81 0.16
CA ASN A 141 -0.77 -8.37 -1.16
C ASN A 141 0.63 -7.75 -1.08
N LEU A 142 1.26 -7.61 -2.23
CA LEU A 142 2.54 -6.93 -2.38
C LEU A 142 2.39 -5.72 -3.29
N CYS A 143 2.66 -4.53 -2.75
CA CYS A 143 2.86 -3.30 -3.52
C CYS A 143 4.36 -3.11 -3.75
N LEU A 144 4.85 -3.50 -4.91
CA LEU A 144 6.28 -3.38 -5.25
C LEU A 144 6.59 -1.99 -5.75
N ASN A 145 7.35 -1.23 -4.97
CA ASN A 145 7.85 0.08 -5.36
C ASN A 145 9.07 -0.04 -6.27
N ILE A 146 9.04 0.61 -7.42
CA ILE A 146 10.19 0.80 -8.31
C ILE A 146 10.83 2.17 -8.07
N SER A 147 12.08 2.32 -8.48
CA SER A 147 12.85 3.56 -8.23
C SER A 147 13.30 4.18 -9.56
N PRO A 148 12.41 4.96 -10.23
CA PRO A 148 12.77 5.63 -11.47
C PRO A 148 13.81 6.75 -11.24
N LYS A 149 14.58 7.06 -12.26
CA LYS A 149 15.49 8.21 -12.29
C LYS A 149 14.71 9.53 -12.33
N ALA A 150 15.40 10.63 -12.14
CA ALA A 150 14.81 11.99 -12.17
C ALA A 150 14.16 12.34 -13.53
N ASP A 151 14.59 11.73 -14.62
CA ASP A 151 14.00 11.87 -15.95
C ASP A 151 12.78 10.96 -16.20
N GLY A 152 12.37 10.18 -15.19
CA GLY A 152 11.26 9.24 -15.26
C GLY A 152 11.60 7.88 -15.84
N THR A 153 12.85 7.65 -16.28
CA THR A 153 13.25 6.34 -16.83
C THR A 153 13.48 5.32 -15.72
N ILE A 154 13.07 4.09 -15.97
CA ILE A 154 13.32 2.95 -15.07
C ILE A 154 14.67 2.34 -15.45
N PRO A 155 15.64 2.22 -14.50
CA PRO A 155 16.93 1.59 -14.74
C PRO A 155 16.80 0.15 -15.31
N GLU A 156 17.68 -0.20 -16.23
CA GLU A 156 17.62 -1.51 -16.94
C GLU A 156 17.64 -2.72 -15.99
N ASN A 157 18.43 -2.67 -14.92
CA ASN A 157 18.47 -3.74 -13.91
C ASN A 157 17.11 -3.93 -13.19
N GLN A 158 16.35 -2.87 -12.96
CA GLN A 158 14.99 -2.97 -12.42
C GLN A 158 14.02 -3.51 -13.48
N GLN A 159 14.11 -3.03 -14.72
CA GLN A 159 13.29 -3.53 -15.84
C GLN A 159 13.48 -5.04 -16.03
N GLU A 160 14.71 -5.53 -15.96
CA GLU A 160 15.01 -6.94 -16.10
C GLU A 160 14.35 -7.79 -15.01
N VAL A 161 14.44 -7.37 -13.74
CA VAL A 161 13.76 -8.03 -12.62
C VAL A 161 12.24 -8.05 -12.84
N LEU A 162 11.64 -6.92 -13.27
CA LEU A 162 10.21 -6.84 -13.56
C LEU A 162 9.78 -7.76 -14.70
N ARG A 163 10.59 -7.87 -15.79
CA ARG A 163 10.32 -8.80 -16.90
C ARG A 163 10.35 -10.26 -16.44
N GLN A 164 11.31 -10.62 -15.57
CA GLN A 164 11.40 -11.97 -15.00
C GLN A 164 10.18 -12.28 -14.10
N ILE A 165 9.75 -11.35 -13.25
CA ILE A 165 8.52 -11.49 -12.45
C ILE A 165 7.32 -11.64 -13.39
N GLY A 166 7.20 -10.79 -14.41
CA GLY A 166 6.13 -10.85 -15.42
C GLY A 166 6.09 -12.18 -16.18
N HIS A 167 7.25 -12.75 -16.50
CA HIS A 167 7.32 -14.08 -17.12
C HIS A 167 6.82 -15.18 -16.16
N TRP A 168 7.26 -15.15 -14.90
CA TRP A 168 6.79 -16.08 -13.86
C TRP A 168 5.27 -15.97 -13.67
N MET A 169 4.74 -14.75 -13.63
CA MET A 169 3.29 -14.49 -13.48
C MET A 169 2.47 -15.02 -14.67
N LYS A 170 2.99 -15.00 -15.87
CA LYS A 170 2.30 -15.59 -17.05
C LYS A 170 2.08 -17.09 -16.92
N ILE A 171 2.97 -17.78 -16.20
CA ILE A 171 2.90 -19.23 -16.01
C ILE A 171 2.09 -19.57 -14.76
N ASN A 172 2.30 -18.81 -13.68
CA ASN A 172 1.83 -19.15 -12.33
C ASN A 172 0.71 -18.21 -11.82
N GLY A 173 0.23 -17.31 -12.67
CA GLY A 173 -0.73 -16.28 -12.25
C GLY A 173 -2.05 -16.83 -11.70
N GLU A 174 -2.47 -18.03 -12.11
CA GLU A 174 -3.66 -18.69 -11.57
C GLU A 174 -3.55 -18.99 -10.05
N ALA A 175 -2.33 -19.16 -9.53
CA ALA A 175 -2.09 -19.33 -8.10
C ALA A 175 -2.04 -18.00 -7.33
N VAL A 176 -2.11 -16.87 -8.03
CA VAL A 176 -2.00 -15.53 -7.47
C VAL A 176 -3.32 -14.75 -7.59
N TYR A 177 -3.88 -14.70 -8.82
CA TYR A 177 -5.06 -13.91 -9.10
C TYR A 177 -6.34 -14.60 -8.63
N GLY A 178 -7.22 -13.84 -7.92
CA GLY A 178 -8.51 -14.33 -7.48
C GLY A 178 -8.45 -15.45 -6.44
N THR A 179 -7.33 -15.56 -5.74
CA THR A 179 -7.11 -16.58 -4.71
C THR A 179 -7.31 -16.00 -3.30
N HIS A 180 -7.38 -16.87 -2.32
CA HIS A 180 -7.38 -16.57 -0.90
C HIS A 180 -6.51 -17.59 -0.17
N ALA A 181 -6.09 -17.28 1.06
CA ALA A 181 -5.29 -18.18 1.86
C ALA A 181 -6.02 -19.52 2.12
N TRP A 182 -5.27 -20.61 2.10
CA TRP A 182 -5.75 -21.93 2.48
C TRP A 182 -5.77 -22.05 4.01
N MET A 183 -6.13 -23.22 4.54
CA MET A 183 -6.16 -23.47 5.99
C MET A 183 -4.76 -23.38 6.64
N VAL A 184 -3.71 -23.62 5.88
CA VAL A 184 -2.32 -23.51 6.29
C VAL A 184 -1.55 -22.70 5.24
N TYR A 185 -0.67 -21.79 5.67
CA TYR A 185 0.08 -20.92 4.77
C TYR A 185 1.37 -21.56 4.21
N GLY A 186 1.77 -22.73 4.74
CA GLY A 186 2.96 -23.44 4.30
C GLY A 186 3.02 -24.85 4.87
N GLU A 187 3.77 -25.70 4.20
CA GLU A 187 4.07 -27.06 4.61
C GLU A 187 5.58 -27.29 4.59
N GLY A 188 6.07 -28.10 5.52
CA GLY A 188 7.49 -28.43 5.63
C GLY A 188 8.23 -27.66 6.72
N PRO A 189 9.55 -27.91 6.87
CA PRO A 189 10.37 -27.21 7.85
C PRO A 189 10.51 -25.74 7.46
N THR A 190 10.16 -24.84 8.38
CA THR A 190 10.38 -23.40 8.29
C THR A 190 11.79 -23.02 8.65
#